data_d2290df571035e132171df8661d409e7
#
_entry.id   d2290df571035e132171df8661d409e7
#
_cell.length_a   1.000
_cell.length_b   1.000
_cell.length_c   1.000
_cell.angle_alpha   90.00
_cell.angle_beta   90.00
_cell.angle_gamma   90.00
#
_symmetry.space_group_name_H-M   'P 1'
#
loop_
_entity.id
_entity.type
_entity.pdbx_description
1 polymer ?
#
loop_
_entity_poly.entity_id
_entity_poly.type
_entity_poly.pdbx_seq_one_letter_code
_entity_poly.pdbx_strand_id
1 'polypeptide(L)'
;MPIGLLTAVFLSKAADPKLRTVVVTAIELLSGIPSVVFGLLGMQVLVPAVARTFGKASGACLLSAIVVLSIMILPSIVSVSVTALNAVPPEYEQGSLALGATDTETWFKISIPAAKSGIAAGIVLASAVPSARPWR
;
A
#
# COMPACT_ATOMS: atom_id res chain seq x y z
N MET A 1 -3.51 -6.45 0.53
CA MET A 1 -2.11 -6.88 0.70
C MET A 1 -1.39 -7.12 -0.64
N PRO A 2 -1.77 -8.08 -1.51
CA PRO A 2 -0.99 -8.35 -2.72
C PRO A 2 -0.92 -7.16 -3.68
N ILE A 3 -2.01 -6.43 -3.85
CA ILE A 3 -2.06 -5.25 -4.74
C ILE A 3 -1.09 -4.16 -4.26
N GLY A 4 -1.09 -3.83 -2.97
CA GLY A 4 -0.17 -2.82 -2.41
C GLY A 4 1.29 -3.20 -2.55
N LEU A 5 1.62 -4.48 -2.33
CA LEU A 5 2.98 -4.99 -2.49
C LEU A 5 3.44 -4.97 -3.95
N LEU A 6 2.60 -5.44 -4.89
CA LEU A 6 2.91 -5.39 -6.32
C LEU A 6 3.09 -3.96 -6.81
N THR A 7 2.25 -3.03 -6.35
CA THR A 7 2.40 -1.60 -6.65
C THR A 7 3.71 -1.06 -6.11
N ALA A 8 4.10 -1.43 -4.88
CA ALA A 8 5.36 -1.00 -4.29
C ALA A 8 6.59 -1.54 -5.04
N VAL A 9 6.56 -2.80 -5.46
CA VAL A 9 7.63 -3.41 -6.27
C VAL A 9 7.74 -2.70 -7.63
N PHE A 10 6.62 -2.47 -8.30
CA PHE A 10 6.60 -1.74 -9.57
C PHE A 10 7.18 -0.32 -9.40
N LEU A 11 6.75 0.43 -8.39
CA LEU A 11 7.25 1.77 -8.13
C LEU A 11 8.73 1.80 -7.75
N SER A 12 9.18 0.83 -6.96
CA SER A 12 10.56 0.79 -6.48
C SER A 12 11.56 0.36 -7.56
N LYS A 13 11.16 -0.53 -8.46
CA LYS A 13 12.08 -1.23 -9.37
C LYS A 13 11.82 -0.98 -10.85
N ALA A 14 10.58 -0.85 -11.28
CA ALA A 14 10.23 -0.77 -12.70
C ALA A 14 9.85 0.64 -13.17
N ALA A 15 9.46 1.54 -12.25
CA ALA A 15 8.98 2.87 -12.62
C ALA A 15 10.12 3.86 -12.90
N ASP A 16 9.94 4.69 -13.93
CA ASP A 16 10.82 5.82 -14.19
C ASP A 16 10.93 6.75 -12.98
N PRO A 17 12.10 7.39 -12.72
CA PRO A 17 12.31 8.27 -11.58
C PRO A 17 11.26 9.38 -11.46
N LYS A 18 10.81 9.94 -12.57
CA LYS A 18 9.77 10.98 -12.61
C LYS A 18 8.40 10.43 -12.19
N LEU A 19 8.01 9.28 -12.76
CA LEU A 19 6.75 8.63 -12.43
C LEU A 19 6.74 8.20 -10.96
N ARG A 20 7.83 7.62 -10.49
CA ARG A 20 8.02 7.23 -9.09
C ARG A 20 7.80 8.40 -8.15
N THR A 21 8.45 9.55 -8.38
CA THR A 21 8.31 10.74 -7.54
C THR A 21 6.87 11.22 -7.49
N VAL A 22 6.20 11.34 -8.65
CA VAL A 22 4.80 11.81 -8.71
C VAL A 22 3.87 10.86 -7.96
N VAL A 23 3.99 9.55 -8.16
CA VAL A 23 3.10 8.57 -7.53
C VAL A 23 3.37 8.47 -6.02
N VAL A 24 4.62 8.48 -5.59
CA VAL A 24 4.96 8.47 -4.15
C VAL A 24 4.43 9.72 -3.48
N THR A 25 4.62 10.91 -4.06
CA THR A 25 4.06 12.16 -3.54
C THR A 25 2.53 12.12 -3.47
N ALA A 26 1.86 11.59 -4.49
CA ALA A 26 0.40 11.43 -4.47
C ALA A 26 -0.06 10.48 -3.35
N ILE A 27 0.65 9.38 -3.13
CA ILE A 27 0.38 8.44 -2.03
C ILE A 27 0.59 9.09 -0.66
N GLU A 28 1.65 9.89 -0.51
CA GLU A 28 1.93 10.62 0.72
C GLU A 28 0.85 11.67 1.02
N LEU A 29 0.41 12.41 0.00
CA LEU A 29 -0.72 13.34 0.13
C LEU A 29 -2.01 12.62 0.53
N LEU A 30 -2.30 11.47 -0.08
CA LEU A 30 -3.46 10.64 0.27
C LEU A 30 -3.38 10.14 1.73
N SER A 31 -2.20 9.75 2.17
CA SER A 31 -1.94 9.29 3.54
C SER A 31 -2.08 10.42 4.57
N GLY A 32 -1.89 11.68 4.16
CA GLY A 32 -2.08 12.85 5.00
C GLY A 32 -3.56 13.24 5.24
N ILE A 33 -4.50 12.68 4.49
CA ILE A 33 -5.93 12.97 4.65
C ILE A 33 -6.45 12.32 5.94
N PRO A 34 -7.13 13.06 6.83
CA PRO A 34 -7.72 12.49 8.04
C PRO A 34 -8.70 11.35 7.74
N SER A 35 -8.63 10.27 8.51
CA SER A 35 -9.49 9.07 8.35
C SER A 35 -11.00 9.39 8.36
N VAL A 36 -11.39 10.45 9.06
CA VAL A 36 -12.78 10.93 9.12
C VAL A 36 -13.29 11.35 7.73
N VAL A 37 -12.42 11.95 6.90
CA VAL A 37 -12.78 12.37 5.53
C VAL A 37 -13.05 11.14 4.65
N PHE A 38 -12.23 10.09 4.77
CA PHE A 38 -12.48 8.82 4.07
C PHE A 38 -13.77 8.15 4.52
N GLY A 39 -14.09 8.20 5.82
CA GLY A 39 -15.35 7.71 6.36
C GLY A 39 -16.56 8.48 5.80
N LEU A 40 -16.47 9.81 5.75
CA LEU A 40 -17.52 10.65 5.20
C LEU A 40 -17.75 10.40 3.70
N LEU A 41 -16.66 10.34 2.92
CA LEU A 41 -16.75 10.00 1.49
C LEU A 41 -17.34 8.59 1.28
N GLY A 42 -16.97 7.64 2.12
CA GLY A 42 -17.54 6.29 2.10
C GLY A 42 -19.04 6.30 2.33
N MET A 43 -19.53 7.06 3.30
CA MET A 43 -20.95 7.18 3.58
C MET A 43 -21.71 7.89 2.47
N GLN A 44 -21.13 8.93 1.87
CA GLN A 44 -21.82 9.72 0.84
C GLN A 44 -21.75 9.11 -0.57
N VAL A 45 -20.69 8.39 -0.90
CA VAL A 45 -20.45 7.87 -2.24
C VAL A 45 -20.60 6.35 -2.30
N LEU A 46 -19.88 5.62 -1.44
CA LEU A 46 -19.85 4.15 -1.48
C LEU A 46 -21.16 3.53 -1.00
N VAL A 47 -21.71 4.01 0.08
CA VAL A 47 -22.96 3.47 0.63
C VAL A 47 -24.13 3.59 -0.38
N PRO A 48 -24.39 4.75 -1.02
CA PRO A 48 -25.40 4.85 -2.07
C PRO A 48 -25.06 4.03 -3.32
N ALA A 49 -23.78 3.93 -3.70
CA ALA A 49 -23.37 3.13 -4.84
C ALA A 49 -23.66 1.64 -4.62
N VAL A 50 -23.31 1.12 -3.44
CA VAL A 50 -23.59 -0.28 -3.07
C VAL A 50 -25.10 -0.53 -2.98
N ALA A 51 -25.89 0.40 -2.40
CA ALA A 51 -27.33 0.29 -2.34
C ALA A 51 -27.97 0.15 -3.73
N ARG A 52 -27.52 0.99 -4.67
CA ARG A 52 -28.00 0.96 -6.07
C ARG A 52 -27.61 -0.32 -6.80
N THR A 53 -26.36 -0.77 -6.64
CA THR A 53 -25.83 -1.96 -7.32
C THR A 53 -26.53 -3.23 -6.86
N PHE A 54 -26.81 -3.35 -5.57
CA PHE A 54 -27.44 -4.54 -4.98
C PHE A 54 -28.96 -4.41 -4.77
N GLY A 55 -29.57 -3.30 -5.19
CA GLY A 55 -31.00 -3.09 -5.05
C GLY A 55 -31.49 -3.10 -3.60
N LYS A 56 -30.67 -2.69 -2.65
CA LYS A 56 -31.00 -2.67 -1.21
C LYS A 56 -31.41 -1.28 -0.75
N ALA A 57 -32.27 -1.24 0.25
CA ALA A 57 -32.73 0.03 0.86
C ALA A 57 -31.57 0.79 1.56
N SER A 58 -30.56 0.08 2.01
CA SER A 58 -29.33 0.67 2.57
C SER A 58 -28.09 -0.08 2.06
N GLY A 59 -27.07 0.68 1.66
CA GLY A 59 -25.75 0.15 1.31
C GLY A 59 -24.76 0.17 2.50
N ALA A 60 -25.22 0.54 3.69
CA ALA A 60 -24.42 0.47 4.91
C ALA A 60 -24.29 -0.99 5.36
N CYS A 61 -23.30 -1.67 4.79
CA CYS A 61 -23.03 -3.09 5.02
C CYS A 61 -21.53 -3.31 5.21
N LEU A 62 -21.17 -4.51 5.64
CA LEU A 62 -19.78 -4.92 5.86
C LEU A 62 -18.92 -4.71 4.60
N LEU A 63 -19.48 -4.93 3.42
CA LEU A 63 -18.77 -4.72 2.14
C LEU A 63 -18.35 -3.27 1.95
N SER A 64 -19.24 -2.30 2.21
CA SER A 64 -18.89 -0.87 2.14
C SER A 64 -17.77 -0.51 3.12
N ALA A 65 -17.84 -1.04 4.35
CA ALA A 65 -16.80 -0.81 5.37
C ALA A 65 -15.45 -1.39 4.94
N ILE A 66 -15.43 -2.62 4.41
CA ILE A 66 -14.21 -3.26 3.92
C ILE A 66 -13.57 -2.46 2.79
N VAL A 67 -14.34 -1.97 1.84
CA VAL A 67 -13.84 -1.18 0.71
C VAL A 67 -13.23 0.13 1.19
N VAL A 68 -13.90 0.87 2.07
CA VAL A 68 -13.37 2.12 2.64
C VAL A 68 -12.07 1.88 3.39
N LEU A 69 -12.05 0.88 4.27
CA LEU A 69 -10.84 0.53 5.04
C LEU A 69 -9.69 0.10 4.13
N SER A 70 -9.97 -0.67 3.08
CA SER A 70 -8.95 -1.08 2.10
C SER A 70 -8.31 0.10 1.40
N ILE A 71 -9.11 1.09 0.97
CA ILE A 71 -8.62 2.30 0.33
C ILE A 71 -7.78 3.12 1.32
N MET A 72 -8.21 3.22 2.58
CA MET A 72 -7.52 3.98 3.61
C MET A 72 -6.16 3.39 3.99
N ILE A 73 -6.04 2.06 4.05
CA ILE A 73 -4.82 1.36 4.45
C ILE A 73 -3.82 1.23 3.29
N LEU A 74 -4.30 1.21 2.04
CA LEU A 74 -3.47 0.96 0.86
C LEU A 74 -2.28 1.93 0.72
N PRO A 75 -2.44 3.27 0.87
CA PRO A 75 -1.32 4.20 0.79
C PRO A 75 -0.22 3.91 1.82
N SER A 76 -0.60 3.59 3.06
CA SER A 76 0.35 3.28 4.13
C SER A 76 1.14 2.01 3.82
N ILE A 77 0.47 0.97 3.32
CA ILE A 77 1.15 -0.28 2.91
C ILE A 77 2.13 -0.02 1.78
N VAL A 78 1.74 0.74 0.76
CA VAL A 78 2.62 1.04 -0.38
C VAL A 78 3.84 1.84 0.07
N SER A 79 3.65 2.91 0.84
CA SER A 79 4.74 3.76 1.34
C SER A 79 5.77 2.96 2.15
N VAL A 80 5.31 2.16 3.12
CA VAL A 80 6.22 1.33 3.94
C VAL A 80 6.90 0.25 3.11
N SER A 81 6.19 -0.38 2.18
CA SER A 81 6.77 -1.40 1.31
C SER A 81 7.83 -0.82 0.38
N VAL A 82 7.61 0.37 -0.20
CA VAL A 82 8.62 1.07 -1.01
C VAL A 82 9.86 1.38 -0.16
N THR A 83 9.68 1.88 1.05
CA THR A 83 10.80 2.17 1.97
C THR A 83 11.58 0.90 2.31
N ALA A 84 10.89 -0.20 2.63
CA ALA A 84 11.53 -1.47 2.94
C ALA A 84 12.29 -2.07 1.74
N LEU A 85 11.74 -1.96 0.52
CA LEU A 85 12.41 -2.42 -0.70
C LEU A 85 13.65 -1.57 -1.04
N ASN A 86 13.60 -0.27 -0.78
CA ASN A 86 14.73 0.62 -1.00
C ASN A 86 15.84 0.46 0.05
N ALA A 87 15.54 -0.11 1.21
CA ALA A 87 16.51 -0.42 2.25
C ALA A 87 17.30 -1.70 1.97
N VAL A 88 16.94 -2.48 0.97
CA VAL A 88 17.70 -3.67 0.55
C VAL A 88 19.03 -3.21 -0.08
N PRO A 89 20.18 -3.70 0.41
CA PRO A 89 21.47 -3.35 -0.15
C PRO A 89 21.57 -3.72 -1.64
N PRO A 90 22.10 -2.83 -2.49
CA PRO A 90 22.18 -3.06 -3.94
C PRO A 90 23.10 -4.24 -4.31
N GLU A 91 23.99 -4.64 -3.41
CA GLU A 91 24.90 -5.77 -3.61
C GLU A 91 24.16 -7.09 -3.81
N TYR A 92 23.01 -7.27 -3.15
CA TYR A 92 22.20 -8.48 -3.33
C TYR A 92 21.60 -8.56 -4.74
N GLU A 93 21.17 -7.43 -5.28
CA GLU A 93 20.61 -7.36 -6.64
C GLU A 93 21.71 -7.54 -7.69
N GLN A 94 22.83 -6.83 -7.51
CA GLN A 94 23.99 -6.94 -8.40
C GLN A 94 24.56 -8.36 -8.42
N GLY A 95 24.65 -9.02 -7.25
CA GLY A 95 25.09 -10.41 -7.16
C GLY A 95 24.17 -11.37 -7.92
N SER A 96 22.85 -11.17 -7.84
CA SER A 96 21.87 -11.97 -8.58
C SER A 96 22.01 -11.78 -10.10
N LEU A 97 22.13 -10.53 -10.54
CA LEU A 97 22.31 -10.20 -11.96
C LEU A 97 23.64 -10.76 -12.50
N ALA A 98 24.71 -10.74 -11.70
CA ALA A 98 26.01 -11.32 -12.07
C ALA A 98 25.96 -12.84 -12.25
N LEU A 99 25.03 -13.52 -11.58
CA LEU A 99 24.75 -14.94 -11.75
C LEU A 99 23.81 -15.24 -12.94
N GLY A 100 23.43 -14.24 -13.74
CA GLY A 100 22.62 -14.39 -14.93
C GLY A 100 21.10 -14.38 -14.69
N ALA A 101 20.63 -14.00 -13.51
CA ALA A 101 19.22 -13.81 -13.25
C ALA A 101 18.68 -12.59 -14.02
N THR A 102 17.41 -12.64 -14.42
CA THR A 102 16.72 -11.49 -15.00
C THR A 102 16.32 -10.48 -13.91
N ASP A 103 16.07 -9.22 -14.29
CA ASP A 103 15.62 -8.18 -13.35
C ASP A 103 14.36 -8.62 -12.58
N THR A 104 13.39 -9.18 -13.29
CA THR A 104 12.14 -9.67 -12.68
C THR A 104 12.38 -10.81 -11.70
N GLU A 105 13.27 -11.75 -12.01
CA GLU A 105 13.64 -12.81 -11.08
C GLU A 105 14.34 -12.27 -9.84
N THR A 106 15.24 -11.32 -10.00
CA THR A 106 15.94 -10.65 -8.91
C THR A 106 14.94 -9.95 -7.98
N TRP A 107 13.95 -9.24 -8.52
CA TRP A 107 12.93 -8.57 -7.70
C TRP A 107 12.10 -9.53 -6.87
N PHE A 108 11.60 -10.61 -7.48
CA PHE A 108 10.74 -11.57 -6.81
C PHE A 108 11.47 -12.56 -5.91
N LYS A 109 12.67 -13.02 -6.32
CA LYS A 109 13.42 -14.05 -5.59
C LYS A 109 14.42 -13.49 -4.56
N ILE A 110 14.87 -12.24 -4.74
CA ILE A 110 15.89 -11.64 -3.87
C ILE A 110 15.33 -10.42 -3.13
N SER A 111 14.85 -9.38 -3.85
CA SER A 111 14.48 -8.11 -3.22
C SER A 111 13.27 -8.25 -2.28
N ILE A 112 12.21 -8.95 -2.69
CA ILE A 112 11.03 -9.16 -1.84
C ILE A 112 11.34 -10.01 -0.61
N PRO A 113 11.99 -11.19 -0.70
CA PRO A 113 12.39 -11.96 0.47
C PRO A 113 13.37 -11.23 1.40
N ALA A 114 14.28 -10.43 0.87
CA ALA A 114 15.18 -9.62 1.68
C ALA A 114 14.44 -8.50 2.44
N ALA A 115 13.44 -7.88 1.82
CA ALA A 115 12.62 -6.83 2.41
C ALA A 115 11.50 -7.34 3.33
N LYS A 116 11.24 -8.67 3.39
CA LYS A 116 10.07 -9.25 4.09
C LYS A 116 9.93 -8.81 5.56
N SER A 117 11.02 -8.69 6.29
CA SER A 117 11.00 -8.27 7.69
C SER A 117 10.58 -6.81 7.84
N GLY A 118 11.08 -5.92 6.99
CA GLY A 118 10.68 -4.52 6.95
C GLY A 118 9.23 -4.33 6.51
N ILE A 119 8.79 -5.08 5.50
CA ILE A 119 7.39 -5.08 5.03
C ILE A 119 6.46 -5.58 6.14
N ALA A 120 6.81 -6.68 6.81
CA ALA A 120 6.01 -7.22 7.91
C ALA A 120 5.90 -6.24 9.08
N ALA A 121 7.01 -5.63 9.50
CA ALA A 121 7.03 -4.61 10.53
C ALA A 121 6.14 -3.40 10.16
N GLY A 122 6.21 -2.95 8.91
CA GLY A 122 5.39 -1.86 8.41
C GLY A 122 3.90 -2.17 8.38
N ILE A 123 3.53 -3.40 8.02
CA ILE A 123 2.13 -3.85 8.06
C ILE A 123 1.59 -3.84 9.48
N VAL A 124 2.37 -4.34 10.45
CA VAL A 124 1.99 -4.31 11.87
C VAL A 124 1.84 -2.88 12.36
N LEU A 125 2.77 -1.98 12.04
CA LEU A 125 2.68 -0.57 12.39
C LEU A 125 1.46 0.10 11.74
N ALA A 126 1.20 -0.12 10.46
CA ALA A 126 0.04 0.43 9.77
C ALA A 126 -1.30 -0.05 10.38
N SER A 127 -1.36 -1.27 10.89
CA SER A 127 -2.54 -1.81 11.58
C SER A 127 -2.67 -1.29 13.02
N ALA A 128 -1.57 -0.91 13.68
CA ALA A 128 -1.54 -0.43 15.05
C ALA A 128 -1.83 1.08 15.20
N VAL A 129 -1.60 1.87 14.15
CA VAL A 129 -1.78 3.33 14.17
C VAL A 129 -3.19 3.81 14.57
N PRO A 130 -4.30 3.09 14.25
CA PRO A 130 -5.61 3.49 14.74
C PRO A 130 -5.79 3.43 16.26
N SER A 131 -5.00 2.60 16.95
CA SER A 131 -5.17 2.33 18.38
C SER A 131 -4.24 3.13 19.30
N ALA A 132 -3.22 3.82 18.76
CA ALA A 132 -2.15 4.44 19.52
C ALA A 132 -2.21 5.97 19.57
N ARG A 133 -3.38 6.60 19.66
CA ARG A 133 -3.47 7.99 20.11
C ARG A 133 -3.71 8.03 21.62
N PRO A 134 -2.66 8.24 22.44
CA PRO A 134 -2.88 8.55 23.84
C PRO A 134 -3.57 9.93 23.93
N TRP A 135 -4.65 9.98 24.63
CA TRP A 135 -5.33 11.19 25.06
C TRP A 135 -4.36 12.02 25.90
N ARG A 136 -3.82 13.10 25.36
CA ARG A 136 -3.26 14.22 26.12
C ARG A 136 -3.80 15.52 25.57
#